data_aff8ca6d00f7115b1e87c3d348b9ac82
#
_entry.id   aff8ca6d00f7115b1e87c3d348b9ac82
#
_cell.length_a   1.000
_cell.length_b   1.000
_cell.length_c   1.000
_cell.angle_alpha   90.00
_cell.angle_beta   90.00
_cell.angle_gamma   90.00
#
_symmetry.space_group_name_H-M   'P 1'
#
loop_
_entity.id
_entity.type
_entity.pdbx_description
1 polymer ?
#
loop_
_entity_poly.entity_id
_entity_poly.type
_entity_poly.pdbx_seq_one_letter_code
_entity_poly.pdbx_strand_id
1 'polypeptide(L)'
;MKKQEVKNDAHFIDIQNNILAELDKAQVSISVAMAWFTNKVLFEKLLEKQKEGVNVQLVIYDDGVNAKHGVDVTQLDAVKIRAERGGIMHDKFCIIDNHTVITGSYNWSDNAEFKNEENITIETDNEQANRFSVKFRDLRKQIKK
;
A
#
# COMPACT_ATOMS: atom_id res chain seq x y z
N MET A 1 2.92 5.90 30.58
CA MET A 1 2.83 5.71 29.12
C MET A 1 1.37 5.61 28.69
N LYS A 2 0.96 6.43 27.74
CA LYS A 2 -0.38 6.32 27.20
C LYS A 2 -0.46 5.12 26.28
N LYS A 3 -1.46 4.26 26.47
CA LYS A 3 -1.77 3.23 25.49
C LYS A 3 -2.33 3.89 24.24
N GLN A 4 -1.95 3.40 23.07
CA GLN A 4 -2.55 3.82 21.83
C GLN A 4 -4.03 3.41 21.81
N GLU A 5 -4.89 4.31 21.39
CA GLU A 5 -6.28 3.99 21.12
C GLU A 5 -6.37 3.21 19.81
N VAL A 6 -6.88 1.98 19.86
CA VAL A 6 -7.07 1.15 18.68
C VAL A 6 -8.40 1.54 18.02
N LYS A 7 -8.34 1.79 16.70
CA LYS A 7 -9.53 2.09 15.90
C LYS A 7 -9.53 1.21 14.66
N ASN A 8 -10.70 0.72 14.31
CA ASN A 8 -10.89 -0.09 13.10
C ASN A 8 -12.11 0.43 12.35
N ASP A 9 -11.91 0.83 11.10
CA ASP A 9 -12.97 1.30 10.21
C ASP A 9 -12.99 0.46 8.96
N ALA A 10 -14.18 0.04 8.52
CA ALA A 10 -14.35 -0.68 7.26
C ALA A 10 -15.03 0.24 6.24
N HIS A 11 -14.60 0.17 4.99
CA HIS A 11 -15.17 0.95 3.90
C HIS A 11 -15.45 0.05 2.71
N PHE A 12 -16.61 0.25 2.10
CA PHE A 12 -17.09 -0.54 0.96
C PHE A 12 -17.37 0.33 -0.25
N ILE A 13 -17.43 1.66 -0.06
CA ILE A 13 -17.62 2.66 -1.09
C ILE A 13 -16.67 3.82 -0.84
N ASP A 14 -16.46 4.66 -1.83
CA ASP A 14 -15.60 5.85 -1.72
C ASP A 14 -14.20 5.49 -1.21
N ILE A 15 -13.71 4.35 -1.64
CA ILE A 15 -12.48 3.75 -1.10
C ILE A 15 -11.27 4.62 -1.42
N GLN A 16 -11.14 5.07 -2.68
CA GLN A 16 -10.01 5.91 -3.06
C GLN A 16 -9.90 7.17 -2.20
N ASN A 17 -11.00 7.86 -1.95
CA ASN A 17 -10.98 9.07 -1.14
C ASN A 17 -10.63 8.79 0.31
N ASN A 18 -11.08 7.66 0.84
CA ASN A 18 -10.70 7.25 2.20
C ASN A 18 -9.20 6.97 2.30
N ILE A 19 -8.62 6.33 1.27
CA ILE A 19 -7.18 6.08 1.23
C ILE A 19 -6.42 7.41 1.13
N LEU A 20 -6.84 8.30 0.24
CA LEU A 20 -6.21 9.62 0.08
C LEU A 20 -6.18 10.39 1.40
N ALA A 21 -7.29 10.37 2.15
CA ALA A 21 -7.37 11.05 3.44
C ALA A 21 -6.34 10.51 4.43
N GLU A 22 -6.12 9.19 4.45
CA GLU A 22 -5.13 8.59 5.34
C GLU A 22 -3.71 8.89 4.87
N LEU A 23 -3.45 8.85 3.56
CA LEU A 23 -2.13 9.18 3.02
C LEU A 23 -1.75 10.64 3.34
N ASP A 24 -2.72 11.55 3.30
CA ASP A 24 -2.47 12.96 3.63
C ASP A 24 -1.98 13.15 5.07
N LYS A 25 -2.33 12.27 5.98
CA LYS A 25 -1.91 12.33 7.38
C LYS A 25 -0.46 11.88 7.60
N ALA A 26 0.15 11.21 6.62
CA ALA A 26 1.49 10.64 6.78
C ALA A 26 2.53 11.72 7.03
N GLN A 27 3.38 11.52 8.03
CA GLN A 27 4.46 12.45 8.40
C GLN A 27 5.84 11.83 8.31
N VAL A 28 5.96 10.51 8.44
CA VAL A 28 7.26 9.82 8.52
C VAL A 28 7.44 8.84 7.36
N SER A 29 6.51 7.91 7.18
CA SER A 29 6.68 6.84 6.19
C SER A 29 5.38 6.33 5.64
N ILE A 30 5.44 5.86 4.39
CA ILE A 30 4.37 5.12 3.73
C ILE A 30 5.00 3.91 3.07
N SER A 31 4.51 2.71 3.41
CA SER A 31 4.97 1.45 2.81
C SER A 31 3.78 0.77 2.14
N VAL A 32 3.88 0.50 0.84
CA VAL A 32 2.76 -0.06 0.06
C VAL A 32 3.19 -1.38 -0.57
N ALA A 33 2.49 -2.45 -0.23
CA ALA A 33 2.61 -3.74 -0.92
C ALA A 33 1.34 -3.91 -1.75
N MET A 34 1.48 -3.93 -3.07
CA MET A 34 0.33 -3.87 -3.96
C MET A 34 0.51 -4.80 -5.14
N ALA A 35 -0.42 -5.74 -5.30
CA ALA A 35 -0.39 -6.69 -6.41
C ALA A 35 -0.42 -5.94 -7.74
N TRP A 36 -1.45 -5.14 -7.98
CA TRP A 36 -1.57 -4.34 -9.19
C TRP A 36 -1.78 -2.87 -8.85
N PHE A 37 -0.88 -2.04 -9.35
CA PHE A 37 -0.88 -0.60 -9.06
C PHE A 37 -0.95 0.18 -10.38
N THR A 38 -2.16 0.54 -10.78
CA THR A 38 -2.42 1.29 -12.02
C THR A 38 -3.11 2.63 -11.77
N ASN A 39 -3.54 2.90 -10.54
CA ASN A 39 -4.30 4.11 -10.17
C ASN A 39 -3.36 5.30 -10.05
N LYS A 40 -3.51 6.25 -10.99
CA LYS A 40 -2.64 7.44 -11.06
C LYS A 40 -2.91 8.42 -9.94
N VAL A 41 -4.16 8.51 -9.47
CA VAL A 41 -4.53 9.46 -8.39
C VAL A 41 -3.79 9.09 -7.11
N LEU A 42 -3.81 7.82 -6.73
CA LEU A 42 -3.08 7.34 -5.55
C LEU A 42 -1.58 7.47 -5.73
N PHE A 43 -1.08 7.17 -6.94
CA PHE A 43 0.34 7.31 -7.25
C PHE A 43 0.82 8.75 -7.10
N GLU A 44 0.06 9.70 -7.64
CA GLU A 44 0.40 11.13 -7.54
C GLU A 44 0.44 11.59 -6.09
N LYS A 45 -0.45 11.06 -5.24
CA LYS A 45 -0.43 11.35 -3.81
C LYS A 45 0.87 10.85 -3.17
N LEU A 46 1.34 9.67 -3.54
CA LEU A 46 2.61 9.16 -3.04
C LEU A 46 3.79 10.05 -3.44
N LEU A 47 3.79 10.53 -4.69
CA LEU A 47 4.84 11.47 -5.15
C LEU A 47 4.78 12.77 -4.38
N GLU A 48 3.59 13.30 -4.13
CA GLU A 48 3.38 14.50 -3.33
C GLU A 48 3.96 14.33 -1.92
N LYS A 49 3.64 13.21 -1.27
CA LYS A 49 4.14 12.93 0.07
C LYS A 49 5.66 12.77 0.11
N GLN A 50 6.23 12.14 -0.92
CA GLN A 50 7.69 12.03 -1.04
C GLN A 50 8.35 13.42 -1.11
N LYS A 51 7.76 14.33 -1.86
CA LYS A 51 8.27 15.72 -1.95
C LYS A 51 8.18 16.44 -0.61
N GLU A 52 7.22 16.08 0.24
CA GLU A 52 7.09 16.64 1.58
C GLU A 52 8.09 16.05 2.58
N GLY A 53 8.89 15.07 2.16
CA GLY A 53 9.90 14.45 3.02
C GLY A 53 9.47 13.12 3.64
N VAL A 54 8.31 12.60 3.29
CA VAL A 54 7.86 11.29 3.75
C VAL A 54 8.63 10.20 3.01
N ASN A 55 9.11 9.19 3.73
CA ASN A 55 9.81 8.05 3.14
C ASN A 55 8.78 7.10 2.53
N VAL A 56 8.69 7.06 1.20
CA VAL A 56 7.73 6.23 0.49
C VAL A 56 8.44 5.04 -0.15
N GLN A 57 8.01 3.82 0.20
CA GLN A 57 8.55 2.58 -0.33
C GLN A 57 7.44 1.69 -0.87
N LEU A 58 7.72 1.00 -1.97
CA LEU A 58 6.75 0.13 -2.65
C LEU A 58 7.29 -1.28 -2.84
N VAL A 59 6.38 -2.24 -2.81
CA VAL A 59 6.58 -3.59 -3.35
C VAL A 59 5.39 -3.86 -4.26
N ILE A 60 5.65 -4.19 -5.52
CA ILE A 60 4.59 -4.53 -6.46
C ILE A 60 4.86 -5.89 -7.11
N TYR A 61 3.82 -6.51 -7.63
CA TYR A 61 3.94 -7.78 -8.32
C TYR A 61 4.66 -7.57 -9.66
N ASP A 62 5.67 -8.39 -9.92
CA ASP A 62 6.44 -8.36 -11.17
C ASP A 62 5.70 -9.15 -12.24
N ASP A 63 4.82 -8.48 -12.98
CA ASP A 63 4.05 -9.12 -14.03
C ASP A 63 3.75 -8.19 -15.20
N GLY A 64 3.11 -8.76 -16.23
CA GLY A 64 2.79 -8.02 -17.46
C GLY A 64 1.77 -6.91 -17.28
N VAL A 65 0.84 -7.04 -16.32
CA VAL A 65 -0.17 -6.01 -16.06
C VAL A 65 0.51 -4.74 -15.52
N ASN A 66 1.36 -4.89 -14.52
CA ASN A 66 2.10 -3.75 -13.97
C ASN A 66 3.10 -3.18 -14.99
N ALA A 67 3.73 -4.03 -15.79
CA ALA A 67 4.66 -3.58 -16.80
C ALA A 67 3.97 -2.75 -17.89
N LYS A 68 2.77 -3.15 -18.30
CA LYS A 68 2.07 -2.53 -19.41
C LYS A 68 1.16 -1.37 -19.00
N HIS A 69 0.48 -1.53 -17.86
CA HIS A 69 -0.55 -0.58 -17.40
C HIS A 69 -0.24 0.08 -16.07
N GLY A 70 0.83 -0.35 -15.40
CA GLY A 70 1.20 0.15 -14.09
C GLY A 70 1.68 1.60 -14.11
N VAL A 71 1.67 2.20 -12.92
CA VAL A 71 2.27 3.52 -12.71
C VAL A 71 3.79 3.45 -12.85
N ASP A 72 4.43 4.59 -13.10
CA ASP A 72 5.89 4.63 -13.26
C ASP A 72 6.58 4.59 -11.89
N VAL A 73 6.79 3.37 -11.39
CA VAL A 73 7.37 3.15 -10.06
C VAL A 73 8.85 3.52 -9.97
N THR A 74 9.51 3.83 -11.11
CA THR A 74 10.91 4.29 -11.07
C THR A 74 11.08 5.62 -10.38
N GLN A 75 9.99 6.38 -10.20
CA GLN A 75 10.01 7.66 -9.48
C GLN A 75 10.01 7.48 -7.96
N LEU A 76 9.83 6.27 -7.47
CA LEU A 76 9.78 5.95 -6.04
C LEU A 76 10.77 4.82 -5.72
N ASP A 77 11.01 4.60 -4.43
CA ASP A 77 11.81 3.46 -3.96
C ASP A 77 10.94 2.20 -4.02
N ALA A 78 10.92 1.56 -5.19
CA ALA A 78 10.06 0.42 -5.47
C ALA A 78 10.86 -0.81 -5.86
N VAL A 79 10.37 -1.97 -5.43
CA VAL A 79 10.88 -3.26 -5.88
C VAL A 79 9.74 -4.06 -6.48
N LYS A 80 10.05 -4.84 -7.51
CA LYS A 80 9.11 -5.76 -8.16
C LYS A 80 9.49 -7.17 -7.77
N ILE A 81 8.53 -7.93 -7.27
CA ILE A 81 8.77 -9.28 -6.81
C ILE A 81 7.72 -10.26 -7.31
N ARG A 82 8.06 -11.54 -7.22
CA ARG A 82 7.13 -12.66 -7.37
C ARG A 82 7.01 -13.33 -6.00
N ALA A 83 6.00 -14.16 -5.83
CA ALA A 83 5.88 -14.90 -4.58
C ALA A 83 7.03 -15.91 -4.45
N GLU A 84 7.55 -16.06 -3.24
CA GLU A 84 8.68 -16.95 -2.94
C GLU A 84 8.38 -18.40 -3.31
N ARG A 85 7.14 -18.80 -3.21
CA ARG A 85 6.70 -20.19 -3.46
C ARG A 85 6.25 -20.42 -4.91
N GLY A 86 6.59 -19.50 -5.83
CA GLY A 86 6.29 -19.64 -7.25
C GLY A 86 4.91 -19.13 -7.68
N GLY A 87 4.10 -18.68 -6.75
CA GLY A 87 2.80 -18.06 -7.06
C GLY A 87 2.93 -16.57 -7.34
N ILE A 88 1.86 -15.83 -7.06
CA ILE A 88 1.82 -14.37 -7.28
C ILE A 88 1.99 -13.64 -5.95
N MET A 89 2.53 -12.43 -6.02
CA MET A 89 2.52 -11.52 -4.88
C MET A 89 1.15 -10.83 -4.89
N HIS A 90 0.26 -11.29 -4.04
CA HIS A 90 -1.15 -10.90 -4.09
C HIS A 90 -1.57 -9.99 -2.93
N ASP A 91 -0.61 -9.51 -2.15
CA ASP A 91 -0.90 -8.63 -1.02
C ASP A 91 -1.38 -7.25 -1.49
N LYS A 92 -2.24 -6.64 -0.69
CA LYS A 92 -2.81 -5.32 -0.95
C LYS A 92 -2.91 -4.60 0.37
N PHE A 93 -1.79 -3.98 0.81
CA PHE A 93 -1.80 -3.24 2.07
C PHE A 93 -0.89 -2.02 2.01
N CYS A 94 -1.18 -1.08 2.89
CA CYS A 94 -0.42 0.15 3.04
C CYS A 94 -0.21 0.41 4.53
N ILE A 95 1.00 0.78 4.91
CA ILE A 95 1.33 1.11 6.30
C ILE A 95 1.75 2.57 6.35
N ILE A 96 1.11 3.35 7.23
CA ILE A 96 1.39 4.78 7.38
C ILE A 96 1.97 5.03 8.77
N ASP A 97 3.17 5.59 8.81
CA ASP A 97 3.86 6.01 10.06
C ASP A 97 4.01 4.87 11.08
N ASN A 98 4.06 3.63 10.61
CA ASN A 98 4.07 2.44 11.47
C ASN A 98 2.96 2.47 12.52
N HIS A 99 1.83 3.06 12.18
CA HIS A 99 0.74 3.35 13.09
C HIS A 99 -0.62 2.91 12.50
N THR A 100 -0.81 3.08 11.20
CA THR A 100 -2.08 2.79 10.51
C THR A 100 -1.84 1.81 9.40
N VAL A 101 -2.72 0.80 9.29
CA VAL A 101 -2.70 -0.19 8.20
C VAL A 101 -3.99 -0.09 7.42
N ILE A 102 -3.87 -0.01 6.09
CA ILE A 102 -5.00 -0.09 5.17
C ILE A 102 -4.86 -1.42 4.44
N THR A 103 -5.85 -2.30 4.53
CA THR A 103 -5.79 -3.62 3.89
C THR A 103 -7.18 -4.06 3.47
N GLY A 104 -7.25 -4.99 2.51
CA GLY A 104 -8.51 -5.54 2.02
C GLY A 104 -8.35 -6.13 0.63
N SER A 105 -9.43 -6.18 -0.12
CA SER A 105 -9.44 -6.74 -1.48
C SER A 105 -8.99 -5.76 -2.55
N TYR A 106 -8.95 -4.48 -2.23
CA TYR A 106 -8.82 -3.37 -3.17
C TYR A 106 -7.39 -3.22 -3.68
N ASN A 107 -7.16 -3.57 -4.95
CA ASN A 107 -5.94 -3.16 -5.65
C ASN A 107 -6.01 -1.66 -5.93
N TRP A 108 -4.87 -1.01 -5.92
CA TRP A 108 -4.80 0.42 -6.28
C TRP A 108 -4.88 0.53 -7.81
N SER A 109 -6.06 0.21 -8.34
CA SER A 109 -6.32 0.12 -9.77
C SER A 109 -7.65 0.78 -10.11
N ASP A 110 -7.80 1.17 -11.38
CA ASP A 110 -9.04 1.77 -11.86
C ASP A 110 -10.19 0.76 -11.84
N ASN A 111 -9.91 -0.51 -12.12
CA ASN A 111 -10.95 -1.54 -12.04
C ASN A 111 -11.49 -1.67 -10.63
N ALA A 112 -10.63 -1.65 -9.62
CA ALA A 112 -11.07 -1.72 -8.23
C ALA A 112 -11.88 -0.48 -7.85
N GLU A 113 -11.49 0.69 -8.33
CA GLU A 113 -12.18 1.94 -7.98
C GLU A 113 -13.53 2.08 -8.70
N PHE A 114 -13.59 1.73 -9.98
CA PHE A 114 -14.74 2.08 -10.79
C PHE A 114 -15.66 0.91 -11.19
N LYS A 115 -15.21 -0.34 -11.04
CA LYS A 115 -15.95 -1.48 -11.58
C LYS A 115 -16.25 -2.59 -10.58
N ASN A 116 -15.38 -2.84 -9.62
CA ASN A 116 -15.47 -3.99 -8.73
C ASN A 116 -16.20 -3.67 -7.43
N GLU A 117 -16.79 -4.70 -6.83
CA GLU A 117 -17.18 -4.64 -5.42
C GLU A 117 -15.94 -4.93 -4.59
N GLU A 118 -15.54 -3.99 -3.74
CA GLU A 118 -14.30 -4.09 -2.98
C GLU A 118 -14.52 -3.66 -1.53
N ASN A 119 -13.55 -3.97 -0.70
CA ASN A 119 -13.56 -3.51 0.69
C ASN A 119 -12.15 -3.21 1.17
N ILE A 120 -12.05 -2.29 2.12
CA ILE A 120 -10.83 -2.07 2.89
C ILE A 120 -11.19 -1.95 4.36
N THR A 121 -10.20 -2.22 5.21
CA THR A 121 -10.23 -1.79 6.60
C THR A 121 -9.08 -0.81 6.83
N ILE A 122 -9.31 0.16 7.69
CA ILE A 122 -8.28 1.09 8.16
C ILE A 122 -8.11 0.80 9.64
N GLU A 123 -6.96 0.24 9.99
CA GLU A 123 -6.67 -0.18 11.36
C GLU A 123 -5.62 0.75 11.97
N THR A 124 -6.00 1.49 12.99
CA THR A 124 -5.09 2.35 13.74
C THR A 124 -4.63 1.57 14.97
N ASP A 125 -3.45 0.96 14.88
CA ASP A 125 -2.95 0.00 15.87
C ASP A 125 -1.44 -0.20 15.65
N ASN A 126 -0.62 0.28 16.57
CA ASN A 126 0.84 0.18 16.45
C ASN A 126 1.33 -1.27 16.37
N GLU A 127 0.72 -2.16 17.13
CA GLU A 127 1.12 -3.57 17.13
C GLU A 127 0.83 -4.22 15.79
N GLN A 128 -0.37 -3.98 15.26
CA GLN A 128 -0.75 -4.50 13.94
C GLN A 128 0.13 -3.90 12.84
N ALA A 129 0.37 -2.60 12.89
CA ALA A 129 1.24 -1.93 11.92
C ALA A 129 2.65 -2.53 11.95
N ASN A 130 3.17 -2.85 13.13
CA ASN A 130 4.48 -3.47 13.25
C ASN A 130 4.53 -4.86 12.59
N ARG A 131 3.49 -5.65 12.75
CA ARG A 131 3.40 -6.97 12.09
C ARG A 131 3.43 -6.85 10.58
N PHE A 132 2.68 -5.90 10.03
CA PHE A 132 2.70 -5.64 8.59
C PHE A 132 4.04 -5.08 8.13
N SER A 133 4.70 -4.26 8.94
CA SER A 133 6.02 -3.73 8.61
C SER A 133 7.08 -4.84 8.53
N VAL A 134 7.02 -5.84 9.40
CA VAL A 134 7.90 -7.01 9.33
C VAL A 134 7.67 -7.75 8.01
N LYS A 135 6.41 -8.00 7.66
CA LYS A 135 6.08 -8.65 6.39
C LYS A 135 6.56 -7.85 5.20
N PHE A 136 6.38 -6.54 5.23
CA PHE A 136 6.83 -5.65 4.15
C PHE A 136 8.34 -5.75 3.92
N ARG A 137 9.13 -5.72 4.99
CA ARG A 137 10.57 -5.88 4.89
C ARG A 137 10.95 -7.23 4.30
N ASP A 138 10.27 -8.30 4.71
CA ASP A 138 10.51 -9.64 4.18
C ASP A 138 10.20 -9.72 2.68
N LEU A 139 9.13 -9.08 2.23
CA LEU A 139 8.79 -9.02 0.81
C LEU A 139 9.91 -8.32 0.02
N ARG A 140 10.42 -7.20 0.53
CA ARG A 140 11.49 -6.46 -0.17
C ARG A 140 12.79 -7.24 -0.28
N LYS A 141 13.05 -8.15 0.65
CA LYS A 141 14.26 -9.00 0.62
C LYS A 141 14.22 -10.05 -0.48
N GLN A 142 13.06 -10.43 -0.99
CA GLN A 142 12.93 -11.47 -2.00
C GLN A 142 13.62 -11.13 -3.32
N ILE A 143 13.79 -9.85 -3.61
CA ILE A 143 14.46 -9.40 -4.83
C ILE A 143 15.92 -9.85 -4.90
N LYS A 144 16.53 -10.19 -3.78
CA LYS A 144 17.96 -10.56 -3.70
C LYS A 144 18.22 -12.03 -4.02
N LYS A 145 17.21 -12.78 -4.31
CA LYS A 145 17.33 -14.22 -4.60
C LYS A 145 17.54 -14.51 -6.08
#